data_69c5b0d98460e6407d87042814e97e61
#
_entry.id   69c5b0d98460e6407d87042814e97e61
#
_cell.length_a   1.000
_cell.length_b   1.000
_cell.length_c   1.000
_cell.angle_alpha   90.00
_cell.angle_beta   90.00
_cell.angle_gamma   90.00
#
_symmetry.space_group_name_H-M   'P 1'
#
loop_
_entity.id
_entity.type
_entity.pdbx_description
1 polymer ?
#
loop_
_entity_poly.entity_id
_entity_poly.type
_entity_poly.pdbx_seq_one_letter_code
_entity_poly.pdbx_strand_id
1 'polypeptide(L)'
;MQNELVVKSNQVIEASYRLSVVEQRVVLSAIAKIPKMSEVSDDEIYTVSVQDLQALGVHEKTAYRDLKEAVNRLYERSISLDIDDKLIKMRWVQRIEFTDNQGIIALRFSKDILPFISNVKANFTQYMLSEVSKMQGAY
;
A
#
# COMPACT_ATOMS: atom_id res chain seq x y z
N MET A 1 26.66 -14.42 -1.88
CA MET A 1 26.07 -13.22 -2.52
C MET A 1 24.58 -13.21 -2.29
N GLN A 2 24.05 -12.06 -1.89
CA GLN A 2 22.60 -11.90 -1.74
C GLN A 2 21.96 -11.87 -3.12
N ASN A 3 20.81 -12.52 -3.22
CA ASN A 3 19.99 -12.47 -4.42
C ASN A 3 19.49 -11.02 -4.63
N GLU A 4 19.63 -10.52 -5.84
CA GLU A 4 19.18 -9.17 -6.20
C GLU A 4 17.69 -8.95 -5.84
N LEU A 5 16.85 -9.97 -6.07
CA LEU A 5 15.42 -9.90 -5.74
C LEU A 5 15.19 -9.73 -4.24
N VAL A 6 15.98 -10.39 -3.40
CA VAL A 6 15.88 -10.24 -1.94
C VAL A 6 16.29 -8.84 -1.52
N VAL A 7 17.35 -8.30 -2.09
CA VAL A 7 17.81 -6.93 -1.79
C VAL A 7 16.74 -5.92 -2.19
N LYS A 8 16.15 -6.05 -3.37
CA LYS A 8 15.06 -5.19 -3.83
C LYS A 8 13.85 -5.29 -2.91
N SER A 9 13.47 -6.51 -2.54
CA SER A 9 12.32 -6.74 -1.66
C SER A 9 12.51 -6.04 -0.31
N ASN A 10 13.69 -6.15 0.28
CA ASN A 10 13.98 -5.49 1.56
C ASN A 10 13.89 -3.97 1.45
N GLN A 11 14.38 -3.40 0.36
CA GLN A 11 14.34 -1.95 0.15
C GLN A 11 12.91 -1.46 -0.10
N VAL A 12 12.09 -2.25 -0.80
CA VAL A 12 10.67 -1.93 -1.00
C VAL A 12 9.93 -1.95 0.34
N ILE A 13 10.22 -2.94 1.19
CA ILE A 13 9.65 -3.02 2.53
C ILE A 13 10.04 -1.80 3.37
N GLU A 14 11.32 -1.40 3.34
CA GLU A 14 11.77 -0.19 4.02
C GLU A 14 11.04 1.05 3.52
N ALA A 15 10.85 1.15 2.20
CA ALA A 15 10.11 2.25 1.60
C ALA A 15 8.66 2.28 2.08
N SER A 16 8.05 1.11 2.29
CA SER A 16 6.66 1.01 2.75
C SER A 16 6.47 1.64 4.13
N TYR A 17 7.49 1.61 4.99
CA TYR A 17 7.42 2.22 6.31
C TYR A 17 7.49 3.75 6.28
N ARG A 18 7.85 4.34 5.14
CA ARG A 18 7.85 5.78 4.95
C ARG A 18 6.49 6.32 4.54
N LEU A 19 5.58 5.44 4.17
CA LEU A 19 4.21 5.82 3.87
C LEU A 19 3.52 6.27 5.15
N SER A 20 2.60 7.23 5.05
CA SER A 20 1.77 7.62 6.19
C SER A 20 0.89 6.44 6.60
N VAL A 21 0.33 6.50 7.82
CA VAL A 21 -0.55 5.45 8.32
C VAL A 21 -1.74 5.24 7.36
N VAL A 22 -2.35 6.32 6.89
CA VAL A 22 -3.50 6.20 5.98
C VAL A 22 -3.07 5.62 4.63
N GLU A 23 -1.92 6.04 4.10
CA GLU A 23 -1.40 5.46 2.86
C GLU A 23 -1.17 3.95 3.00
N GLN A 24 -0.62 3.50 4.14
CA GLN A 24 -0.43 2.08 4.40
C GLN A 24 -1.77 1.34 4.42
N ARG A 25 -2.79 1.94 5.03
CA ARG A 25 -4.14 1.36 5.06
C ARG A 25 -4.75 1.26 3.67
N VAL A 26 -4.52 2.28 2.83
CA VAL A 26 -4.98 2.25 1.44
C VAL A 26 -4.34 1.09 0.67
N VAL A 27 -3.03 0.96 0.77
CA VAL A 27 -2.30 -0.12 0.09
C VAL A 27 -2.80 -1.48 0.58
N LEU A 28 -2.92 -1.65 1.89
CA LEU A 28 -3.37 -2.92 2.46
C LEU A 28 -4.80 -3.26 2.02
N SER A 29 -5.70 -2.26 2.01
CA SER A 29 -7.08 -2.48 1.57
C SER A 29 -7.15 -2.92 0.11
N ALA A 30 -6.34 -2.31 -0.75
CA ALA A 30 -6.29 -2.68 -2.16
C ALA A 30 -5.73 -4.09 -2.35
N ILE A 31 -4.64 -4.41 -1.66
CA ILE A 31 -4.00 -5.72 -1.75
C ILE A 31 -4.93 -6.82 -1.27
N ALA A 32 -5.73 -6.55 -0.24
CA ALA A 32 -6.66 -7.53 0.33
C ALA A 32 -7.73 -7.98 -0.67
N LYS A 33 -7.95 -7.20 -1.73
CA LYS A 33 -8.93 -7.52 -2.76
C LYS A 33 -8.36 -8.38 -3.89
N ILE A 34 -7.08 -8.73 -3.81
CA ILE A 34 -6.45 -9.62 -4.78
C ILE A 34 -6.76 -11.06 -4.36
N PRO A 35 -7.53 -11.82 -5.16
CA PRO A 35 -7.95 -13.18 -4.76
C PRO A 35 -6.77 -14.13 -4.61
N LYS A 36 -5.81 -14.04 -5.50
CA LYS A 36 -4.61 -14.89 -5.49
C LYS A 36 -3.41 -14.04 -5.87
N MET A 37 -2.39 -14.05 -5.02
CA MET A 37 -1.17 -13.28 -5.27
C MET A 37 -0.46 -13.68 -6.57
N SER A 38 -0.59 -14.94 -6.98
CA SER A 38 0.00 -15.42 -8.23
C SER A 38 -0.70 -14.87 -9.49
N GLU A 39 -1.89 -14.31 -9.32
CA GLU A 39 -2.68 -13.78 -10.44
C GLU A 39 -2.69 -12.25 -10.45
N VAL A 40 -1.83 -11.62 -9.68
CA VAL A 40 -1.77 -10.17 -9.62
C VAL A 40 -1.31 -9.61 -10.98
N SER A 41 -1.97 -8.54 -11.42
CA SER A 41 -1.73 -7.95 -12.74
C SER A 41 -1.72 -6.44 -12.63
N ASP A 42 -0.95 -5.79 -13.51
CA ASP A 42 -0.93 -4.33 -13.59
C ASP A 42 -2.13 -3.76 -14.38
N ASP A 43 -2.95 -4.63 -14.96
CA ASP A 43 -4.19 -4.23 -15.65
C ASP A 43 -5.38 -4.12 -14.69
N GLU A 44 -5.26 -4.70 -13.49
CA GLU A 44 -6.36 -4.71 -12.53
C GLU A 44 -6.50 -3.39 -11.81
N ILE A 45 -7.74 -2.95 -11.66
CA ILE A 45 -8.08 -1.76 -10.89
C ILE A 45 -8.71 -2.21 -9.57
N TYR A 46 -8.15 -1.73 -8.47
CA TYR A 46 -8.63 -2.07 -7.13
C TYR A 46 -9.31 -0.87 -6.51
N THR A 47 -10.47 -1.10 -5.89
CA THR A 47 -11.21 -0.02 -5.24
C THR A 47 -10.95 -0.02 -3.74
N VAL A 48 -10.88 1.17 -3.18
CA VAL A 48 -10.78 1.37 -1.73
C VAL A 48 -11.90 2.33 -1.34
N SER A 49 -12.71 1.91 -0.38
CA SER A 49 -13.83 2.71 0.10
C SER A 49 -13.53 3.31 1.47
N VAL A 50 -14.35 4.30 1.85
CA VAL A 50 -14.30 4.84 3.20
C VAL A 50 -14.54 3.72 4.23
N GLN A 51 -15.44 2.79 3.94
CA GLN A 51 -15.71 1.67 4.84
C GLN A 51 -14.49 0.77 5.02
N ASP A 52 -13.72 0.55 3.95
CA ASP A 52 -12.47 -0.22 4.04
C ASP A 52 -11.50 0.43 5.04
N LEU A 53 -11.36 1.75 4.99
CA LEU A 53 -10.47 2.47 5.91
C LEU A 53 -11.00 2.44 7.33
N GLN A 54 -12.31 2.57 7.52
CA GLN A 54 -12.93 2.51 8.84
C GLN A 54 -12.70 1.15 9.48
N ALA A 55 -12.79 0.07 8.69
CA ALA A 55 -12.49 -1.28 9.17
C ALA A 55 -11.04 -1.42 9.65
N LEU A 56 -10.15 -0.57 9.16
CA LEU A 56 -8.74 -0.56 9.56
C LEU A 56 -8.41 0.55 10.57
N GLY A 57 -9.43 1.15 11.18
CA GLY A 57 -9.26 2.09 12.28
C GLY A 57 -9.13 3.56 11.90
N VAL A 58 -9.37 3.93 10.65
CA VAL A 58 -9.35 5.34 10.25
C VAL A 58 -10.62 6.04 10.73
N HIS A 59 -10.47 7.26 11.26
CA HIS A 59 -11.56 8.00 11.89
C HIS A 59 -12.68 8.33 10.89
N GLU A 60 -13.94 8.10 11.31
CA GLU A 60 -15.10 8.21 10.45
C GLU A 60 -15.32 9.60 9.84
N LYS A 61 -15.19 10.66 10.64
CA LYS A 61 -15.52 12.02 10.19
C LYS A 61 -14.62 12.55 9.08
N THR A 62 -13.39 12.11 9.05
CA THR A 62 -12.40 12.61 8.10
C THR A 62 -11.98 11.56 7.08
N ALA A 63 -12.60 10.37 7.13
CA ALA A 63 -12.13 9.23 6.35
C ALA A 63 -12.09 9.50 4.84
N TYR A 64 -13.11 10.17 4.28
CA TYR A 64 -13.11 10.44 2.84
C TYR A 64 -12.01 11.43 2.44
N ARG A 65 -11.87 12.50 3.22
CA ARG A 65 -10.78 13.47 2.99
C ARG A 65 -9.42 12.81 3.11
N ASP A 66 -9.24 12.01 4.15
CA ASP A 66 -7.98 11.31 4.40
C ASP A 66 -7.68 10.31 3.29
N LEU A 67 -8.71 9.63 2.78
CA LEU A 67 -8.59 8.71 1.66
C LEU A 67 -8.09 9.45 0.40
N LYS A 68 -8.72 10.56 0.06
CA LYS A 68 -8.32 11.35 -1.12
C LYS A 68 -6.88 11.86 -1.00
N GLU A 69 -6.54 12.42 0.15
CA GLU A 69 -5.18 12.93 0.39
C GLU A 69 -4.15 11.83 0.31
N ALA A 70 -4.45 10.69 0.93
CA ALA A 70 -3.52 9.55 0.95
C ALA A 70 -3.30 8.98 -0.46
N VAL A 71 -4.35 8.85 -1.24
CA VAL A 71 -4.24 8.31 -2.60
C VAL A 71 -3.46 9.28 -3.49
N ASN A 72 -3.69 10.59 -3.36
CA ASN A 72 -2.92 11.58 -4.09
C ASN A 72 -1.43 11.54 -3.74
N ARG A 73 -1.11 11.43 -2.45
CA ARG A 73 0.29 11.31 -2.01
C ARG A 73 0.92 10.02 -2.50
N LEU A 74 0.18 8.93 -2.41
CA LEU A 74 0.65 7.63 -2.85
C LEU A 74 0.99 7.65 -4.35
N TYR A 75 0.15 8.30 -5.14
CA TYR A 75 0.39 8.45 -6.57
C TYR A 75 1.68 9.23 -6.87
N GLU A 76 1.98 10.24 -6.05
CA GLU A 76 3.19 11.05 -6.23
C GLU A 76 4.46 10.40 -5.69
N ARG A 77 4.35 9.37 -4.88
CA ARG A 77 5.52 8.75 -4.25
C ARG A 77 6.30 7.89 -5.21
N SER A 78 7.62 8.02 -5.12
CA SER A 78 8.56 7.13 -5.78
C SER A 78 9.20 6.23 -4.77
N ILE A 79 9.62 5.06 -5.22
CA ILE A 79 10.45 4.14 -4.45
C ILE A 79 11.84 4.18 -5.09
N SER A 80 12.86 4.46 -4.29
CA SER A 80 14.24 4.48 -4.78
C SER A 80 14.98 3.25 -4.27
N LEU A 81 15.56 2.50 -5.18
CA LEU A 81 16.33 1.29 -4.85
C LEU A 81 17.78 1.51 -5.26
N ASP A 82 18.69 1.26 -4.33
CA ASP A 82 20.13 1.28 -4.60
C ASP A 82 20.61 -0.15 -4.71
N ILE A 83 20.99 -0.56 -5.91
CA ILE A 83 21.44 -1.93 -6.16
C ILE A 83 22.66 -1.88 -7.07
N ASP A 84 23.77 -2.42 -6.55
CA ASP A 84 25.07 -2.31 -7.20
C ASP A 84 25.36 -0.83 -7.46
N ASP A 85 25.73 -0.43 -8.65
CA ASP A 85 26.01 0.98 -8.94
C ASP A 85 24.82 1.67 -9.60
N LYS A 86 23.60 1.14 -9.39
CA LYS A 86 22.40 1.66 -10.03
C LYS A 86 21.44 2.25 -9.03
N LEU A 87 20.86 3.39 -9.38
CA LEU A 87 19.71 3.94 -8.69
C LEU A 87 18.48 3.66 -9.54
N ILE A 88 17.57 2.87 -9.02
CA ILE A 88 16.33 2.52 -9.71
C ILE A 88 15.19 3.26 -9.04
N LYS A 89 14.39 3.97 -9.81
CA LYS A 89 13.19 4.63 -9.29
C LYS A 89 11.95 3.98 -9.87
N MET A 90 11.00 3.68 -9.00
CA MET A 90 9.73 3.11 -9.43
C MET A 90 8.60 3.72 -8.62
N ARG A 91 7.36 3.45 -9.00
CA ARG A 91 6.18 4.01 -8.36
C ARG A 91 5.39 2.92 -7.63
N TRP A 92 4.62 3.32 -6.63
CA TRP A 92 3.63 2.44 -5.99
C TRP A 92 2.44 2.21 -6.91
N VAL A 93 1.94 3.30 -7.49
CA VAL A 93 0.66 3.32 -8.20
C VAL A 93 0.84 4.03 -9.52
N GLN A 94 0.27 3.49 -10.59
CA GLN A 94 0.39 4.09 -11.93
C GLN A 94 -0.88 4.82 -12.37
N ARG A 95 -2.02 4.60 -11.68
CA ARG A 95 -3.28 5.26 -12.01
C ARG A 95 -4.15 5.36 -10.77
N ILE A 96 -4.81 6.50 -10.62
CA ILE A 96 -5.83 6.70 -9.59
C ILE A 96 -7.08 7.30 -10.23
N GLU A 97 -8.25 6.94 -9.71
CA GLU A 97 -9.52 7.45 -10.16
C GLU A 97 -10.37 7.85 -8.96
N PHE A 98 -10.96 9.02 -9.04
CA PHE A 98 -11.89 9.52 -8.03
C PHE A 98 -13.30 9.56 -8.63
N THR A 99 -14.26 8.99 -7.90
CA THR A 99 -15.67 9.08 -8.27
C THR A 99 -16.35 9.96 -7.25
N ASP A 100 -16.84 11.11 -7.70
CA ASP A 100 -17.45 12.09 -6.81
C ASP A 100 -18.65 11.50 -6.06
N ASN A 101 -18.75 11.84 -4.78
CA ASN A 101 -19.90 11.55 -3.91
C ASN A 101 -20.13 10.08 -3.58
N GLN A 102 -19.22 9.16 -3.92
CA GLN A 102 -19.39 7.74 -3.61
C GLN A 102 -18.49 7.24 -2.49
N GLY A 103 -17.52 8.04 -2.07
CA GLY A 103 -16.56 7.60 -1.04
C GLY A 103 -15.70 6.42 -1.48
N ILE A 104 -15.49 6.28 -2.78
CA ILE A 104 -14.72 5.19 -3.36
C ILE A 104 -13.64 5.76 -4.27
N ILE A 105 -12.44 5.22 -4.14
CA ILE A 105 -11.32 5.56 -5.01
C ILE A 105 -10.81 4.29 -5.64
N ALA A 106 -10.45 4.35 -6.91
CA ALA A 106 -9.85 3.23 -7.62
C ALA A 106 -8.38 3.51 -7.86
N LEU A 107 -7.56 2.48 -7.76
CA LEU A 107 -6.14 2.58 -8.06
C LEU A 107 -5.65 1.35 -8.81
N ARG A 108 -4.56 1.54 -9.53
CA ARG A 108 -3.87 0.46 -10.22
C ARG A 108 -2.40 0.51 -9.81
N PHE A 109 -1.89 -0.61 -9.31
CA PHE A 109 -0.49 -0.70 -8.91
C PHE A 109 0.42 -0.61 -10.14
N SER A 110 1.62 -0.08 -9.93
CA SER A 110 2.61 -0.07 -10.99
C SER A 110 3.08 -1.50 -11.29
N LYS A 111 3.47 -1.74 -12.53
CA LYS A 111 4.02 -3.03 -12.92
C LYS A 111 5.24 -3.40 -12.07
N ASP A 112 6.08 -2.41 -11.76
CA ASP A 112 7.34 -2.65 -11.04
C ASP A 112 7.15 -3.10 -9.60
N ILE A 113 6.03 -2.70 -8.95
CA ILE A 113 5.78 -3.07 -7.56
C ILE A 113 5.19 -4.47 -7.40
N LEU A 114 4.59 -5.00 -8.47
CA LEU A 114 3.86 -6.28 -8.39
C LEU A 114 4.68 -7.44 -7.85
N PRO A 115 5.97 -7.61 -8.23
CA PRO A 115 6.77 -8.71 -7.69
C PRO A 115 6.94 -8.67 -6.17
N PHE A 116 6.71 -7.51 -5.55
CA PHE A 116 6.95 -7.31 -4.10
C PHE A 116 5.66 -7.20 -3.29
N ILE A 117 4.50 -7.26 -3.95
CA ILE A 117 3.20 -7.02 -3.29
C ILE A 117 2.92 -8.02 -2.17
N SER A 118 3.25 -9.30 -2.37
CA SER A 118 2.96 -10.30 -1.33
C SER A 118 3.83 -10.07 -0.08
N ASN A 119 5.08 -9.64 -0.25
CA ASN A 119 5.95 -9.30 0.87
C ASN A 119 5.44 -8.07 1.61
N VAL A 120 5.00 -7.06 0.88
CA VAL A 120 4.41 -5.84 1.46
C VAL A 120 3.16 -6.21 2.26
N LYS A 121 2.30 -7.06 1.72
CA LYS A 121 1.09 -7.53 2.39
C LYS A 121 1.43 -8.21 3.72
N ALA A 122 2.39 -9.13 3.70
CA ALA A 122 2.79 -9.86 4.89
C ALA A 122 3.31 -8.92 5.98
N ASN A 123 4.14 -7.94 5.59
CA ASN A 123 4.68 -6.97 6.54
C ASN A 123 3.63 -6.06 7.13
N PHE A 124 2.73 -5.54 6.31
CA PHE A 124 1.65 -4.67 6.78
C PHE A 124 0.71 -5.42 7.72
N THR A 125 0.40 -6.68 7.40
CA THR A 125 -0.47 -7.50 8.23
C THR A 125 0.15 -7.71 9.61
N GLN A 126 1.44 -8.06 9.67
CA GLN A 126 2.15 -8.23 10.94
C GLN A 126 2.20 -6.93 11.74
N TYR A 127 2.49 -5.82 11.07
CA TYR A 127 2.53 -4.51 11.73
C TYR A 127 1.20 -4.16 12.37
N MET A 128 0.10 -4.38 11.64
CA MET A 128 -1.23 -4.06 12.15
C MET A 128 -1.63 -4.97 13.31
N LEU A 129 -1.30 -6.25 13.25
CA LEU A 129 -1.55 -7.17 14.36
C LEU A 129 -0.78 -6.72 15.60
N SER A 130 0.46 -6.29 15.44
CA SER A 130 1.28 -5.78 16.53
C SER A 130 0.64 -4.54 17.17
N GLU A 131 0.15 -3.61 16.36
CA GLU A 131 -0.49 -2.38 16.86
C GLU A 131 -1.77 -2.70 17.64
N VAL A 132 -2.58 -3.62 17.13
CA VAL A 132 -3.80 -4.05 17.82
C VAL A 132 -3.47 -4.70 19.15
N SER A 133 -2.46 -5.56 19.21
CA SER A 133 -2.00 -6.18 20.45
C SER A 133 -1.56 -5.15 21.47
N LYS A 134 -0.83 -4.13 21.05
CA LYS A 134 -0.38 -3.05 21.93
C LYS A 134 -1.57 -2.29 22.51
N MET A 135 -2.56 -1.97 21.68
CA MET A 135 -3.76 -1.28 22.12
C MET A 135 -4.54 -2.09 23.14
N GLN A 136 -4.68 -3.39 22.91
CA GLN A 136 -5.36 -4.29 23.84
C GLN A 136 -4.58 -4.46 25.15
N GLY A 137 -3.27 -4.50 25.04
CA GLY A 137 -2.39 -4.63 26.20
C GLY A 137 -2.34 -3.40 27.09
N ALA A 138 -2.82 -2.25 26.61
CA ALA A 138 -2.84 -0.99 27.37
C ALA A 138 -3.97 -0.93 28.39
N TYR A 139 -4.90 -1.87 28.35
CA TYR A 139 -6.00 -2.00 29.31
C TYR A 139 -5.68 -3.08 30.33
#